data_e11fd950ad83085b4c9cdd262a2c6e24
#
_entry.id   e11fd950ad83085b4c9cdd262a2c6e24
#
_cell.length_a   1.000
_cell.length_b   1.000
_cell.length_c   1.000
_cell.angle_alpha   90.00
_cell.angle_beta   90.00
_cell.angle_gamma   90.00
#
_symmetry.space_group_name_H-M   'P 1'
#
loop_
_entity.id
_entity.type
_entity.pdbx_description
1 polymer ?
#
loop_
_entity_poly.entity_id
_entity_poly.type
_entity_poly.pdbx_seq_one_letter_code
_entity_poly.pdbx_strand_id
1 'polypeptide(L)'
;HWHGDTFDLPEGAALLASTSLVPHQVFAIGQRVLGLQCHLEAQGSQIERWLIGHTAELSAAGMDLHKLRADTHLWGERLEQAAQAVFLNWLGGAGLL
;
A
#
# COMPACT_ATOMS: atom_id res chain seq x y z
N HIS A 1 -0.14 6.34 -0.59
CA HIS A 1 0.20 5.46 0.54
C HIS A 1 -0.31 6.06 1.86
N TRP A 2 -0.44 5.22 2.88
CA TRP A 2 -1.00 5.59 4.18
C TRP A 2 -0.10 5.04 5.29
N HIS A 3 1.03 5.69 5.51
CA HIS A 3 1.96 5.35 6.58
C HIS A 3 2.87 6.52 6.92
N GLY A 4 3.36 6.57 8.16
CA GLY A 4 4.27 7.60 8.65
C GLY A 4 5.70 7.14 8.81
N ASP A 5 5.96 5.84 8.63
CA ASP A 5 7.27 5.23 8.80
C ASP A 5 7.86 4.76 7.47
N THR A 6 9.15 4.47 7.49
CA THR A 6 9.86 3.81 6.41
C THR A 6 10.84 2.80 7.00
N PHE A 7 11.45 2.00 6.16
CA PHE A 7 12.41 0.97 6.56
C PHE A 7 13.57 0.91 5.59
N ASP A 8 14.68 0.34 6.06
CA ASP A 8 15.80 -0.02 5.19
C ASP A 8 15.50 -1.36 4.50
N LEU A 9 15.92 -1.49 3.24
CA LEU A 9 15.71 -2.73 2.49
C LEU A 9 16.53 -3.86 3.13
N PRO A 10 15.90 -4.99 3.54
CA PRO A 10 16.64 -6.11 4.10
C PRO A 10 17.68 -6.66 3.13
N GLU A 11 18.77 -7.21 3.67
CA GLU A 11 19.79 -7.88 2.86
C GLU A 11 19.16 -9.05 2.09
N GLY A 12 19.50 -9.16 0.81
CA GLY A 12 18.96 -10.19 -0.07
C GLY A 12 17.56 -9.93 -0.60
N ALA A 13 16.95 -8.80 -0.24
CA ALA A 13 15.62 -8.43 -0.73
C ALA A 13 15.69 -7.78 -2.11
N ALA A 14 14.67 -8.07 -2.93
CA ALA A 14 14.43 -7.37 -4.19
C ALA A 14 13.35 -6.29 -3.97
N LEU A 15 13.66 -5.05 -4.34
CA LEU A 15 12.70 -3.95 -4.28
C LEU A 15 11.70 -4.08 -5.44
N LEU A 16 10.40 -4.15 -5.13
CA LEU A 16 9.34 -4.35 -6.12
C LEU A 16 8.55 -3.08 -6.42
N ALA A 17 8.40 -2.19 -5.45
CA ALA A 17 7.68 -0.93 -5.64
C ALA A 17 8.26 0.17 -4.78
N SER A 18 8.23 1.40 -5.32
CA SER A 18 8.72 2.59 -4.66
C SER A 18 7.86 3.81 -5.01
N THR A 19 7.96 4.84 -4.17
CA THR A 19 7.45 6.18 -4.49
C THR A 19 8.59 7.18 -4.36
N SER A 20 8.43 8.37 -4.94
CA SER A 20 9.46 9.42 -4.87
C SER A 20 9.73 9.87 -3.43
N LEU A 21 8.71 9.89 -2.57
CA LEU A 21 8.85 10.30 -1.18
C LEU A 21 9.39 9.18 -0.30
N VAL A 22 8.94 7.95 -0.52
CA VAL A 22 9.35 6.76 0.25
C VAL A 22 9.77 5.66 -0.72
N PRO A 23 11.08 5.45 -0.92
CA PRO A 23 11.57 4.52 -1.94
C PRO A 23 11.30 3.05 -1.64
N HIS A 24 11.09 2.66 -0.37
CA HIS A 24 10.88 1.27 0.01
C HIS A 24 9.42 1.03 0.37
N GLN A 25 8.61 0.60 -0.60
CA GLN A 25 7.18 0.34 -0.42
C GLN A 25 6.86 -1.15 -0.40
N VAL A 26 7.45 -1.92 -1.30
CA VAL A 26 7.23 -3.37 -1.41
C VAL A 26 8.55 -4.05 -1.74
N PHE A 27 8.84 -5.13 -1.04
CA PHE A 27 10.01 -5.96 -1.33
C PHE A 27 9.67 -7.45 -1.25
N ALA A 28 10.52 -8.28 -1.84
CA ALA A 28 10.43 -9.72 -1.73
C ALA A 28 11.80 -10.32 -1.39
N ILE A 29 11.79 -11.43 -0.66
CA ILE A 29 12.97 -12.27 -0.45
C ILE A 29 12.61 -13.66 -0.97
N GLY A 30 13.24 -14.05 -2.08
CA GLY A 30 12.86 -15.27 -2.78
C GLY A 30 11.38 -15.28 -3.17
N GLN A 31 10.71 -16.43 -3.03
CA GLN A 31 9.30 -16.60 -3.39
C GLN A 31 8.36 -16.73 -2.19
N ARG A 32 8.87 -16.63 -0.97
CA ARG A 32 8.08 -16.91 0.25
C ARG A 32 7.95 -15.74 1.21
N VAL A 33 8.69 -14.65 0.98
CA VAL A 33 8.62 -13.46 1.81
C VAL A 33 8.22 -12.27 0.96
N LEU A 34 7.13 -11.62 1.34
CA LEU A 34 6.65 -10.39 0.73
C LEU A 34 6.46 -9.36 1.84
N GLY A 35 7.18 -8.25 1.76
CA GLY A 35 7.09 -7.16 2.72
C GLY A 35 6.38 -5.95 2.10
N LEU A 36 5.46 -5.36 2.83
CA LEU A 36 4.64 -4.24 2.38
C LEU A 36 4.67 -3.12 3.42
N GLN A 37 5.04 -1.92 3.00
CA GLN A 37 4.83 -0.71 3.80
C GLN A 37 3.52 -0.04 3.41
N CYS A 38 3.13 -0.13 2.14
CA CYS A 38 1.86 0.38 1.64
C CYS A 38 0.70 -0.57 1.97
N HIS A 39 -0.52 -0.04 1.86
CA HIS A 39 -1.74 -0.79 2.13
C HIS A 39 -2.39 -1.29 0.85
N LEU A 40 -1.97 -2.44 0.35
CA LEU A 40 -2.60 -3.09 -0.80
C LEU A 40 -3.95 -3.72 -0.46
N GLU A 41 -4.19 -4.03 0.81
CA GLU A 41 -5.45 -4.60 1.29
C GLU A 41 -6.59 -3.57 1.37
N ALA A 42 -6.28 -2.29 1.23
CA ALA A 42 -7.26 -1.22 1.37
C ALA A 42 -8.38 -1.33 0.33
N GLN A 43 -9.61 -1.18 0.78
CA GLN A 43 -10.80 -1.12 -0.06
C GLN A 43 -11.26 0.33 -0.18
N GLY A 44 -11.50 0.81 -1.40
CA GLY A 44 -11.93 2.18 -1.66
C GLY A 44 -13.18 2.57 -0.86
N SER A 45 -14.14 1.65 -0.72
CA SER A 45 -15.35 1.86 0.08
C SER A 45 -15.10 2.06 1.58
N GLN A 46 -13.93 1.68 2.10
CA GLN A 46 -13.58 1.81 3.52
C GLN A 46 -12.72 3.05 3.82
N ILE A 47 -12.20 3.72 2.81
CA ILE A 47 -11.30 4.87 2.99
C ILE A 47 -11.98 6.02 3.73
N GLU A 48 -13.27 6.23 3.53
CA GLU A 48 -14.00 7.30 4.25
C GLU A 48 -13.95 7.09 5.77
N ARG A 49 -14.03 5.86 6.25
CA ARG A 49 -13.87 5.54 7.67
C ARG A 49 -12.47 5.87 8.19
N TRP A 50 -11.45 5.63 7.37
CA TRP A 50 -10.07 5.96 7.71
C TRP A 50 -9.88 7.48 7.79
N LEU A 51 -10.46 8.22 6.84
CA LEU A 51 -10.43 9.68 6.83
C LEU A 51 -11.08 10.27 8.09
N ILE A 52 -12.25 9.77 8.47
CA ILE A 52 -12.97 10.20 9.67
C ILE A 52 -12.17 9.85 10.93
N GLY A 53 -11.67 8.61 11.04
CA GLY A 53 -10.96 8.14 12.23
C GLY A 53 -9.59 8.78 12.44
N HIS A 54 -8.96 9.31 11.38
CA HIS A 54 -7.60 9.85 11.42
C HIS A 54 -7.50 11.32 10.99
N THR A 55 -8.58 12.06 11.09
CA THR A 55 -8.66 13.46 10.63
C THR A 55 -7.57 14.34 11.24
N ALA A 56 -7.35 14.25 12.54
CA ALA A 56 -6.35 15.08 13.24
C ALA A 56 -4.92 14.72 12.79
N GLU A 57 -4.61 13.44 12.63
CA GLU A 57 -3.31 12.95 12.16
C GLU A 57 -3.05 13.42 10.73
N LEU A 58 -4.03 13.29 9.85
CA LEU A 58 -3.93 13.72 8.46
C LEU A 58 -3.76 15.24 8.34
N SER A 59 -4.51 16.01 9.11
CA SER A 59 -4.34 17.47 9.19
C SER A 59 -2.95 17.85 9.66
N ALA A 60 -2.44 17.19 10.69
CA ALA A 60 -1.10 17.45 11.21
C ALA A 60 -0.01 17.12 10.18
N ALA A 61 -0.25 16.12 9.33
CA ALA A 61 0.64 15.76 8.23
C ALA A 61 0.49 16.65 6.98
N GLY A 62 -0.41 17.64 7.01
CA GLY A 62 -0.64 18.53 5.87
C GLY A 62 -1.39 17.89 4.71
N MET A 63 -2.14 16.83 4.96
CA MET A 63 -2.87 16.09 3.92
C MET A 63 -4.19 16.78 3.56
N ASP A 64 -4.48 16.85 2.25
CA ASP A 64 -5.75 17.37 1.74
C ASP A 64 -6.77 16.22 1.67
N LEU A 65 -7.77 16.26 2.57
CA LEU A 65 -8.81 15.23 2.64
C LEU A 65 -9.69 15.18 1.39
N HIS A 66 -9.95 16.32 0.77
CA HIS A 66 -10.74 16.36 -0.48
C HIS A 66 -10.01 15.67 -1.62
N LYS A 67 -8.70 15.89 -1.70
CA LYS A 67 -7.86 15.21 -2.69
C LYS A 67 -7.81 13.70 -2.45
N LEU A 68 -7.65 13.28 -1.20
CA LEU A 68 -7.67 11.85 -0.86
C LEU A 68 -8.98 11.17 -1.24
N ARG A 69 -10.12 11.82 -1.02
CA ARG A 69 -11.42 11.31 -1.47
C ARG A 69 -11.51 11.21 -2.98
N ALA A 70 -11.09 12.26 -3.69
CA ALA A 70 -11.08 12.28 -5.14
C ALA A 70 -10.18 11.19 -5.73
N ASP A 71 -8.98 11.02 -5.18
CA ASP A 71 -8.04 9.97 -5.59
C ASP A 71 -8.62 8.58 -5.31
N THR A 72 -9.32 8.39 -4.20
CA THR A 72 -9.98 7.12 -3.87
C THR A 72 -11.06 6.77 -4.89
N HIS A 73 -11.89 7.74 -5.28
CA HIS A 73 -12.91 7.53 -6.32
C HIS A 73 -12.28 7.21 -7.68
N LEU A 74 -11.15 7.84 -8.00
CA LEU A 74 -10.49 7.66 -9.28
C LEU A 74 -9.68 6.35 -9.37
N TRP A 75 -9.01 5.96 -8.29
CA TRP A 75 -8.00 4.90 -8.30
C TRP A 75 -8.36 3.66 -7.46
N GLY A 76 -9.36 3.76 -6.57
CA GLY A 76 -9.66 2.71 -5.59
C GLY A 76 -9.94 1.36 -6.22
N GLU A 77 -10.77 1.29 -7.25
CA GLU A 77 -11.10 0.04 -7.94
C GLU A 77 -9.89 -0.57 -8.65
N ARG A 78 -9.07 0.27 -9.28
CA ARG A 78 -7.83 -0.19 -9.93
C ARG A 78 -6.83 -0.72 -8.92
N LEU A 79 -6.73 -0.09 -7.75
CA LEU A 79 -5.89 -0.59 -6.67
C LEU A 79 -6.37 -1.97 -6.19
N GLU A 80 -7.65 -2.14 -5.98
CA GLU A 80 -8.23 -3.42 -5.55
C GLU A 80 -7.95 -4.54 -6.55
N GLN A 81 -8.12 -4.28 -7.83
CA GLN A 81 -7.82 -5.24 -8.90
C GLN A 81 -6.33 -5.56 -8.96
N ALA A 82 -5.47 -4.56 -8.87
CA ALA A 82 -4.02 -4.75 -8.87
C ALA A 82 -3.56 -5.54 -7.63
N ALA A 83 -4.12 -5.25 -6.47
CA ALA A 83 -3.80 -5.96 -5.22
C ALA A 83 -4.19 -7.43 -5.29
N GLN A 84 -5.36 -7.76 -5.82
CA GLN A 84 -5.77 -9.15 -6.04
C GLN A 84 -4.78 -9.89 -6.92
N ALA A 85 -4.36 -9.29 -8.02
CA ALA A 85 -3.37 -9.90 -8.93
C ALA A 85 -2.03 -10.13 -8.23
N VAL A 86 -1.55 -9.16 -7.45
CA VAL A 86 -0.29 -9.28 -6.68
C VAL A 86 -0.37 -10.43 -5.69
N PHE A 87 -1.43 -10.51 -4.88
CA PHE A 87 -1.55 -11.54 -3.86
C PHE A 87 -1.73 -12.94 -4.47
N LEU A 88 -2.52 -13.08 -5.53
CA LEU A 88 -2.69 -14.36 -6.21
C LEU A 88 -1.38 -14.85 -6.85
N ASN A 89 -0.65 -13.96 -7.50
CA ASN A 89 0.65 -14.29 -8.09
C ASN A 89 1.66 -14.69 -7.01
N TRP A 90 1.70 -13.97 -5.88
CA TRP A 90 2.60 -14.29 -4.80
C TRP A 90 2.26 -15.63 -4.16
N LEU A 91 0.99 -15.90 -3.87
CA LEU A 91 0.54 -17.17 -3.30
C LEU A 91 0.86 -18.34 -4.24
N GLY A 92 0.66 -18.18 -5.54
CA GLY A 92 1.02 -19.19 -6.55
C GLY A 92 2.52 -19.46 -6.58
N GLY A 93 3.34 -18.40 -6.58
CA GLY A 93 4.80 -18.51 -6.54
C GLY A 93 5.34 -19.13 -5.27
N ALA A 94 4.66 -18.94 -4.13
CA ALA A 94 5.02 -19.55 -2.85
C ALA A 94 4.51 -20.99 -2.69
N GLY A 95 3.76 -21.50 -3.66
CA GLY A 95 3.22 -22.87 -3.62
C GLY A 95 2.00 -23.03 -2.70
N LEU A 96 1.25 -21.92 -2.45
CA LEU A 96 0.08 -21.93 -1.57
C LEU A 96 -1.26 -22.02 -2.32
N LEU A 97 -1.20 -22.00 -3.64
CA LEU A 97 -2.36 -22.20 -4.52
C LEU A 97 -2.21 -23.41 -5.39
#